data_6d9db4f743d1bda3c972aa8565df70d9
#
_entry.id   6d9db4f743d1bda3c972aa8565df70d9
#
_cell.length_a   1.000
_cell.length_b   1.000
_cell.length_c   1.000
_cell.angle_alpha   90.00
_cell.angle_beta   90.00
_cell.angle_gamma   90.00
#
_symmetry.space_group_name_H-M   'P 1'
#
loop_
_entity.id
_entity.type
_entity.pdbx_description
1 polymer ?
#
loop_
_entity_poly.entity_id
_entity_poly.type
_entity_poly.pdbx_seq_one_letter_code
_entity_poly.pdbx_strand_id
1 'polypeptide(L)'
;MGRQRKSRKSGPGEGAGSGQDSILGTYPISTGTAEVVADDFRDGAYILLVNGVPSSHIVPGEPGELDFEYMRWIAAGIEVLNRVPEDELRITHLGGAGCSLARYFAELWPKARNTVVELDEKLGTLVRELFDIPRAPTVKIRPGDAFAVTRSFQPESRDVIIRDVFSGAKTPAPLASAEFYRAAHASLSPGGLFVANCGDHSDLTLAKREVAGLLAEFGHVACIADPAMLKGRRYGNIIFLASDRPLPAEGEGDYVQITKRLLGGGVPAHYKDEVWARRFAG
;
A
#
# COMPACT_ATOMS: atom_id res chain seq x y z
N MET A 1 42.29 63.70 22.38
CA MET A 1 40.94 63.48 22.92
C MET A 1 40.21 62.56 22.00
N GLY A 2 40.25 61.25 22.25
CA GLY A 2 39.67 60.23 21.41
C GLY A 2 38.45 59.62 22.09
N ARG A 3 37.31 59.67 21.41
CA ARG A 3 36.07 59.07 21.87
C ARG A 3 36.02 57.59 21.41
N GLN A 4 36.07 56.66 22.36
CA GLN A 4 35.79 55.24 22.13
C GLN A 4 34.31 55.02 21.82
N ARG A 5 34.02 54.40 20.69
CA ARG A 5 32.70 53.87 20.31
C ARG A 5 32.55 52.45 20.90
N LYS A 6 31.64 52.27 21.86
CA LYS A 6 31.23 50.96 22.35
C LYS A 6 30.40 50.24 21.26
N SER A 7 30.87 49.09 20.84
CA SER A 7 30.12 48.18 20.01
C SER A 7 29.03 47.48 20.84
N ARG A 8 27.76 47.62 20.40
CA ARG A 8 26.65 46.82 20.92
C ARG A 8 26.75 45.41 20.33
N LYS A 9 26.92 44.39 21.16
CA LYS A 9 26.66 42.98 20.82
C LYS A 9 25.17 42.82 20.63
N SER A 10 24.74 42.48 19.41
CA SER A 10 23.44 41.91 19.11
C SER A 10 23.44 40.45 19.56
N GLY A 11 22.58 40.10 20.51
CA GLY A 11 22.31 38.74 20.93
C GLY A 11 21.61 37.95 19.81
N PRO A 12 21.72 36.63 19.80
CA PRO A 12 21.00 35.79 18.83
C PRO A 12 19.50 35.90 19.11
N GLY A 13 18.74 36.28 18.07
CA GLY A 13 17.28 36.24 18.11
C GLY A 13 16.84 34.77 18.24
N GLU A 14 16.17 34.47 19.33
CA GLU A 14 15.39 33.26 19.48
C GLU A 14 14.24 33.32 18.47
N GLY A 15 14.37 32.60 17.36
CA GLY A 15 13.26 32.27 16.49
C GLY A 15 12.37 31.31 17.26
N ALA A 16 11.19 31.80 17.65
CA ALA A 16 10.11 30.96 18.15
C ALA A 16 9.67 30.01 17.04
N GLY A 17 10.28 28.85 16.96
CA GLY A 17 9.79 27.68 16.24
C GLY A 17 8.59 27.15 17.04
N SER A 18 7.40 27.17 16.42
CA SER A 18 6.20 26.53 16.92
C SER A 18 6.50 25.07 17.25
N GLY A 19 6.32 24.69 18.53
CA GLY A 19 6.59 23.33 19.01
C GLY A 19 5.59 22.32 18.44
N GLN A 20 5.92 21.75 17.30
CA GLN A 20 5.58 20.38 16.99
C GLN A 20 6.76 19.54 17.48
N ASP A 21 6.55 18.73 18.52
CA ASP A 21 7.51 17.74 18.94
C ASP A 21 7.88 16.94 17.69
N SER A 22 9.16 16.91 17.35
CA SER A 22 9.64 16.23 16.16
C SER A 22 9.29 14.73 16.26
N ILE A 23 8.49 14.22 15.32
CA ILE A 23 8.16 12.78 15.23
C ILE A 23 9.32 11.96 14.68
N LEU A 24 10.44 12.61 14.32
CA LEU A 24 11.63 11.95 13.85
C LEU A 24 12.29 11.15 14.97
N GLY A 25 12.65 9.91 14.68
CA GLY A 25 13.32 9.06 15.66
C GLY A 25 13.11 7.57 15.43
N THR A 26 13.72 6.80 16.32
CA THR A 26 13.64 5.34 16.34
C THR A 26 12.77 4.88 17.50
N TYR A 27 11.81 4.02 17.22
CA TYR A 27 10.81 3.54 18.15
C TYR A 27 10.84 2.01 18.24
N PRO A 28 10.86 1.43 19.45
CA PRO A 28 10.79 -0.02 19.60
C PRO A 28 9.37 -0.52 19.28
N ILE A 29 9.28 -1.52 18.42
CA ILE A 29 8.04 -2.21 18.09
C ILE A 29 8.15 -3.70 18.48
N SER A 30 7.08 -4.49 18.32
CA SER A 30 7.10 -5.90 18.77
C SER A 30 8.03 -6.76 17.91
N THR A 31 8.17 -6.43 16.63
CA THR A 31 8.97 -7.19 15.64
C THR A 31 10.35 -6.59 15.37
N GLY A 32 10.76 -5.56 16.12
CA GLY A 32 12.06 -4.89 15.95
C GLY A 32 11.99 -3.39 16.17
N THR A 33 12.28 -2.58 15.13
CA THR A 33 12.30 -1.12 15.23
C THR A 33 11.50 -0.48 14.09
N ALA A 34 10.80 0.60 14.43
CA ALA A 34 10.28 1.56 13.47
C ALA A 34 11.12 2.83 13.53
N GLU A 35 11.48 3.39 12.40
CA GLU A 35 12.21 4.65 12.32
C GLU A 35 11.45 5.63 11.45
N VAL A 36 11.28 6.85 11.92
CA VAL A 36 10.70 7.95 11.16
C VAL A 36 11.80 8.92 10.79
N VAL A 37 12.02 9.09 9.51
CA VAL A 37 13.00 10.03 8.96
C VAL A 37 12.31 11.08 8.09
N ALA A 38 12.92 12.24 7.95
CA ALA A 38 12.48 13.24 6.99
C ALA A 38 12.71 12.75 5.57
N ASP A 39 11.85 13.16 4.63
CA ASP A 39 12.11 12.97 3.21
C ASP A 39 13.08 14.06 2.72
N ASP A 40 14.17 13.64 2.09
CA ASP A 40 15.19 14.56 1.56
C ASP A 40 14.70 15.33 0.31
N PHE A 41 13.62 14.91 -0.33
CA PHE A 41 13.10 15.46 -1.59
C PHE A 41 11.82 16.27 -1.42
N ARG A 42 11.12 16.12 -0.28
CA ARG A 42 9.86 16.82 -0.01
C ARG A 42 9.82 17.34 1.42
N ASP A 43 9.92 18.66 1.57
CA ASP A 43 9.84 19.32 2.86
C ASP A 43 8.54 18.95 3.60
N GLY A 44 8.66 18.59 4.88
CA GLY A 44 7.54 18.24 5.75
C GLY A 44 6.96 16.84 5.51
N ALA A 45 7.50 16.05 4.58
CA ALA A 45 7.16 14.65 4.40
C ALA A 45 8.07 13.74 5.22
N TYR A 46 7.58 12.53 5.50
CA TYR A 46 8.27 11.54 6.32
C TYR A 46 8.31 10.17 5.63
N ILE A 47 9.38 9.44 5.87
CA ILE A 47 9.50 8.03 5.50
C ILE A 47 9.49 7.21 6.79
N LEU A 48 8.58 6.25 6.89
CA LEU A 48 8.57 5.23 7.93
C LEU A 48 9.34 4.01 7.44
N LEU A 49 10.42 3.67 8.14
CA LEU A 49 11.15 2.43 7.94
C LEU A 49 10.74 1.43 9.02
N VAL A 50 10.47 0.20 8.63
CA VAL A 50 10.23 -0.92 9.54
C VAL A 50 11.40 -1.89 9.39
N ASN A 51 12.18 -2.08 10.45
CA ASN A 51 13.42 -2.87 10.43
C ASN A 51 14.39 -2.45 9.31
N GLY A 52 14.52 -1.14 9.09
CA GLY A 52 15.39 -0.56 8.07
C GLY A 52 14.84 -0.59 6.64
N VAL A 53 13.62 -1.10 6.42
CA VAL A 53 12.99 -1.15 5.10
C VAL A 53 11.97 -0.02 4.98
N PRO A 54 12.08 0.87 3.96
CA PRO A 54 11.06 1.88 3.68
C PRO A 54 9.69 1.22 3.47
N SER A 55 8.75 1.52 4.35
CA SER A 55 7.45 0.83 4.42
C SER A 55 6.27 1.76 4.19
N SER A 56 6.45 3.06 4.39
CA SER A 56 5.44 4.08 4.08
C SER A 56 6.08 5.43 3.86
N HIS A 57 5.51 6.19 2.94
CA HIS A 57 5.77 7.61 2.78
C HIS A 57 4.52 8.38 3.26
N ILE A 58 4.71 9.42 4.06
CA ILE A 58 3.65 10.15 4.71
C ILE A 58 3.82 11.64 4.46
N VAL A 59 2.84 12.27 3.86
CA VAL A 59 2.71 13.72 3.78
C VAL A 59 1.59 14.14 4.73
N PRO A 60 1.91 14.85 5.83
CA PRO A 60 0.89 15.35 6.75
C PRO A 60 -0.11 16.27 6.04
N GLY A 61 -1.39 16.05 6.28
CA GLY A 61 -2.46 16.84 5.66
C GLY A 61 -2.75 16.51 4.19
N GLU A 62 -1.98 15.62 3.56
CA GLU A 62 -2.14 15.23 2.16
C GLU A 62 -2.24 13.69 2.01
N PRO A 63 -3.25 13.04 2.57
CA PRO A 63 -3.40 11.58 2.53
C PRO A 63 -3.61 11.02 1.11
N GLY A 64 -4.02 11.87 0.16
CA GLY A 64 -4.11 11.53 -1.27
C GLY A 64 -2.76 11.34 -1.97
N GLU A 65 -1.66 11.72 -1.35
CA GLU A 65 -0.33 11.56 -1.93
C GLU A 65 0.25 10.17 -1.66
N LEU A 66 0.52 9.44 -2.73
CA LEU A 66 1.17 8.13 -2.71
C LEU A 66 2.52 8.22 -3.43
N ASP A 67 3.63 8.28 -2.70
CA ASP A 67 4.95 8.39 -3.29
C ASP A 67 5.43 7.05 -3.89
N PHE A 68 5.22 5.95 -3.19
CA PHE A 68 5.61 4.64 -3.68
C PHE A 68 4.81 4.25 -4.93
N GLU A 69 5.51 4.02 -6.04
CA GLU A 69 4.90 3.77 -7.34
C GLU A 69 3.91 2.60 -7.33
N TYR A 70 4.21 1.52 -6.62
CA TYR A 70 3.34 0.36 -6.56
C TYR A 70 2.01 0.64 -5.83
N MET A 71 2.01 1.55 -4.85
CA MET A 71 0.79 1.98 -4.17
C MET A 71 -0.11 2.78 -5.11
N ARG A 72 0.46 3.62 -5.97
CA ARG A 72 -0.29 4.31 -7.04
C ARG A 72 -0.89 3.33 -8.04
N TRP A 73 -0.19 2.24 -8.36
CA TRP A 73 -0.71 1.20 -9.25
C TRP A 73 -1.86 0.42 -8.63
N ILE A 74 -1.76 0.08 -7.33
CA ILE A 74 -2.85 -0.51 -6.55
C ILE A 74 -4.06 0.43 -6.55
N ALA A 75 -3.87 1.69 -6.22
CA ALA A 75 -4.93 2.70 -6.20
C ALA A 75 -5.61 2.83 -7.56
N ALA A 76 -4.83 2.99 -8.64
CA ALA A 76 -5.35 3.12 -10.00
C ALA A 76 -6.21 1.91 -10.42
N GLY A 77 -5.77 0.69 -10.08
CA GLY A 77 -6.54 -0.53 -10.34
C GLY A 77 -7.86 -0.56 -9.58
N ILE A 78 -7.84 -0.29 -8.27
CA ILE A 78 -9.03 -0.33 -7.42
C ILE A 78 -10.02 0.77 -7.82
N GLU A 79 -9.56 2.01 -8.05
CA GLU A 79 -10.43 3.12 -8.42
C GLU A 79 -11.21 2.88 -9.71
N VAL A 80 -10.57 2.26 -10.70
CA VAL A 80 -11.25 1.96 -11.97
C VAL A 80 -12.10 0.71 -11.88
N LEU A 81 -11.71 -0.28 -11.08
CA LEU A 81 -12.40 -1.59 -11.02
C LEU A 81 -13.47 -1.68 -9.94
N ASN A 82 -13.45 -0.83 -8.92
CA ASN A 82 -14.49 -0.84 -7.90
C ASN A 82 -15.87 -0.53 -8.49
N ARG A 83 -16.88 -1.27 -8.08
CA ARG A 83 -18.28 -1.06 -8.47
C ARG A 83 -19.23 -0.94 -7.27
N VAL A 84 -18.67 -1.05 -6.07
CA VAL A 84 -19.43 -0.93 -4.83
C VAL A 84 -19.59 0.55 -4.48
N PRO A 85 -20.80 1.01 -4.14
CA PRO A 85 -21.01 2.37 -3.66
C PRO A 85 -20.15 2.68 -2.43
N GLU A 86 -19.72 3.92 -2.31
CA GLU A 86 -18.78 4.36 -1.27
C GLU A 86 -19.24 3.99 0.15
N ASP A 87 -20.50 4.20 0.47
CA ASP A 87 -21.10 3.97 1.80
C ASP A 87 -21.27 2.49 2.16
N GLU A 88 -21.17 1.59 1.18
CA GLU A 88 -21.17 0.15 1.37
C GLU A 88 -19.78 -0.48 1.30
N LEU A 89 -18.79 0.25 0.75
CA LEU A 89 -17.47 -0.26 0.40
C LEU A 89 -16.64 -0.65 1.62
N ARG A 90 -16.18 -1.90 1.63
CA ARG A 90 -15.36 -2.50 2.69
C ARG A 90 -14.01 -2.92 2.13
N ILE A 91 -12.96 -2.13 2.43
CA ILE A 91 -11.59 -2.38 2.01
C ILE A 91 -10.81 -3.00 3.16
N THR A 92 -10.13 -4.10 2.91
CA THR A 92 -9.23 -4.75 3.86
C THR A 92 -7.81 -4.63 3.36
N HIS A 93 -6.94 -4.09 4.20
CA HIS A 93 -5.51 -3.98 3.97
C HIS A 93 -4.80 -5.01 4.83
N LEU A 94 -4.19 -6.02 4.24
CA LEU A 94 -3.33 -6.98 4.92
C LEU A 94 -1.89 -6.46 4.83
N GLY A 95 -1.33 -6.09 5.98
CA GLY A 95 -0.16 -5.22 6.09
C GLY A 95 -0.56 -3.75 6.14
N GLY A 96 -0.05 -3.03 7.12
CA GLY A 96 -0.45 -1.64 7.35
C GLY A 96 0.70 -0.65 7.30
N ALA A 97 1.80 -0.98 7.96
CA ALA A 97 2.89 -0.04 8.23
C ALA A 97 2.34 1.35 8.65
N GLY A 98 2.62 2.43 7.92
CA GLY A 98 2.09 3.78 8.16
C GLY A 98 0.67 4.02 7.62
N CYS A 99 -0.03 2.98 7.15
CA CYS A 99 -1.39 3.05 6.64
C CYS A 99 -1.59 3.96 5.40
N SER A 100 -0.57 4.14 4.54
CA SER A 100 -0.64 5.06 3.38
C SER A 100 -1.83 4.77 2.48
N LEU A 101 -2.05 3.52 2.04
CA LEU A 101 -3.21 3.15 1.22
C LEU A 101 -4.54 3.33 1.96
N ALA A 102 -4.61 3.02 3.26
CA ALA A 102 -5.85 3.18 4.02
C ALA A 102 -6.20 4.66 4.23
N ARG A 103 -5.20 5.54 4.42
CA ARG A 103 -5.38 6.99 4.47
C ARG A 103 -5.85 7.53 3.12
N TYR A 104 -5.22 7.08 2.03
CA TYR A 104 -5.60 7.42 0.67
C TYR A 104 -7.08 7.10 0.38
N PHE A 105 -7.50 5.86 0.62
CA PHE A 105 -8.89 5.47 0.36
C PHE A 105 -9.89 6.10 1.33
N ALA A 106 -9.48 6.43 2.55
CA ALA A 106 -10.31 7.17 3.49
C ALA A 106 -10.56 8.62 3.06
N GLU A 107 -9.62 9.24 2.35
CA GLU A 107 -9.82 10.57 1.74
C GLU A 107 -10.65 10.47 0.47
N LEU A 108 -10.33 9.53 -0.40
CA LEU A 108 -11.02 9.35 -1.68
C LEU A 108 -12.49 8.95 -1.49
N TRP A 109 -12.75 8.07 -0.52
CA TRP A 109 -14.07 7.54 -0.18
C TRP A 109 -14.34 7.65 1.34
N PRO A 110 -14.72 8.84 1.84
CA PRO A 110 -14.83 9.10 3.27
C PRO A 110 -15.86 8.24 4.02
N LYS A 111 -16.82 7.63 3.30
CA LYS A 111 -17.81 6.73 3.89
C LYS A 111 -17.41 5.26 3.83
N ALA A 112 -16.37 4.92 3.04
CA ALA A 112 -15.86 3.56 2.97
C ALA A 112 -15.26 3.12 4.31
N ARG A 113 -15.30 1.82 4.57
CA ARG A 113 -14.74 1.22 5.78
C ARG A 113 -13.44 0.52 5.47
N ASN A 114 -12.33 1.09 5.94
CA ASN A 114 -11.00 0.50 5.80
C ASN A 114 -10.67 -0.30 7.07
N THR A 115 -10.30 -1.58 6.90
CA THR A 115 -9.76 -2.41 7.98
C THR A 115 -8.31 -2.75 7.64
N VAL A 116 -7.39 -2.28 8.46
CA VAL A 116 -5.96 -2.57 8.34
C VAL A 116 -5.62 -3.70 9.30
N VAL A 117 -5.09 -4.80 8.80
CA VAL A 117 -4.58 -5.91 9.60
C VAL A 117 -3.07 -5.78 9.70
N GLU A 118 -2.57 -5.51 10.91
CA GLU A 118 -1.15 -5.32 11.18
C GLU A 118 -0.68 -6.34 12.21
N LEU A 119 0.42 -7.03 11.89
CA LEU A 119 0.97 -8.07 12.77
C LEU A 119 1.52 -7.46 14.05
N ASP A 120 2.17 -6.31 13.94
CA ASP A 120 2.80 -5.62 15.06
C ASP A 120 1.83 -4.64 15.73
N GLU A 121 1.29 -5.04 16.87
CA GLU A 121 0.33 -4.21 17.63
C GLU A 121 0.95 -2.88 18.09
N LYS A 122 2.24 -2.90 18.46
CA LYS A 122 2.93 -1.67 18.87
C LYS A 122 3.12 -0.73 17.69
N LEU A 123 3.44 -1.26 16.50
CA LEU A 123 3.50 -0.46 15.28
C LEU A 123 2.14 0.16 14.98
N GLY A 124 1.06 -0.64 15.04
CA GLY A 124 -0.29 -0.14 14.79
C GLY A 124 -0.73 0.98 15.75
N THR A 125 -0.28 0.92 17.01
CA THR A 125 -0.50 1.98 18.01
C THR A 125 0.35 3.21 17.70
N LEU A 126 1.65 3.01 17.48
CA LEU A 126 2.63 4.06 17.19
C LEU A 126 2.23 4.92 15.99
N VAL A 127 1.90 4.28 14.86
CA VAL A 127 1.56 5.03 13.64
C VAL A 127 0.28 5.87 13.81
N ARG A 128 -0.64 5.42 14.65
CA ARG A 128 -1.84 6.19 14.98
C ARG A 128 -1.55 7.39 15.90
N GLU A 129 -0.49 7.32 16.69
CA GLU A 129 -0.02 8.44 17.53
C GLU A 129 0.78 9.46 16.72
N LEU A 130 1.59 8.98 15.77
CA LEU A 130 2.49 9.84 14.99
C LEU A 130 1.83 10.45 13.75
N PHE A 131 0.89 9.75 13.13
CA PHE A 131 0.31 10.14 11.86
C PHE A 131 -1.20 10.37 11.99
N ASP A 132 -1.70 11.27 11.15
CA ASP A 132 -3.13 11.58 11.10
C ASP A 132 -3.90 10.47 10.37
N ILE A 133 -4.21 9.39 11.11
CA ILE A 133 -4.99 8.26 10.61
C ILE A 133 -6.43 8.39 11.12
N PRO A 134 -7.44 8.48 10.24
CA PRO A 134 -8.83 8.54 10.65
C PRO A 134 -9.20 7.39 11.58
N ARG A 135 -10.07 7.65 12.57
CA ARG A 135 -10.55 6.62 13.51
C ARG A 135 -11.64 5.76 12.88
N ALA A 136 -11.91 4.62 13.50
CA ALA A 136 -13.06 3.79 13.15
C ALA A 136 -14.35 4.62 13.21
N PRO A 137 -15.31 4.39 12.30
CA PRO A 137 -15.37 3.27 11.35
C PRO A 137 -14.56 3.47 10.06
N THR A 138 -14.06 4.66 9.77
CA THR A 138 -13.36 5.00 8.51
C THR A 138 -12.07 4.20 8.34
N VAL A 139 -11.19 4.19 9.37
CA VAL A 139 -9.99 3.33 9.39
C VAL A 139 -9.89 2.61 10.74
N LYS A 140 -10.05 1.30 10.71
CA LYS A 140 -9.85 0.41 11.86
C LYS A 140 -8.52 -0.34 11.71
N ILE A 141 -7.57 -0.12 12.62
CA ILE A 141 -6.37 -0.98 12.72
C ILE A 141 -6.72 -2.16 13.63
N ARG A 142 -6.52 -3.37 13.15
CA ARG A 142 -6.75 -4.64 13.82
C ARG A 142 -5.42 -5.37 13.96
N PRO A 143 -4.88 -5.52 15.17
CA PRO A 143 -3.71 -6.37 15.38
C PRO A 143 -4.01 -7.83 15.03
N GLY A 144 -3.07 -8.49 14.34
CA GLY A 144 -3.20 -9.90 14.02
C GLY A 144 -2.38 -10.37 12.83
N ASP A 145 -2.20 -11.67 12.75
CA ASP A 145 -1.59 -12.34 11.61
C ASP A 145 -2.54 -12.30 10.40
N ALA A 146 -2.04 -11.84 9.25
CA ALA A 146 -2.85 -11.66 8.05
C ALA A 146 -3.52 -12.96 7.56
N PHE A 147 -2.83 -14.11 7.67
CA PHE A 147 -3.37 -15.40 7.27
C PHE A 147 -4.51 -15.84 8.22
N ALA A 148 -4.26 -15.80 9.52
CA ALA A 148 -5.24 -16.18 10.53
C ALA A 148 -6.49 -15.29 10.50
N VAL A 149 -6.27 -13.96 10.33
CA VAL A 149 -7.37 -13.00 10.23
C VAL A 149 -8.19 -13.23 8.97
N THR A 150 -7.56 -13.47 7.81
CA THR A 150 -8.29 -13.74 6.55
C THR A 150 -9.17 -14.97 6.67
N ARG A 151 -8.68 -16.05 7.30
CA ARG A 151 -9.48 -17.26 7.56
C ARG A 151 -10.66 -17.02 8.52
N SER A 152 -10.62 -15.99 9.32
CA SER A 152 -11.69 -15.64 10.28
C SER A 152 -12.78 -14.74 9.67
N PHE A 153 -12.64 -14.29 8.44
CA PHE A 153 -13.66 -13.47 7.81
C PHE A 153 -14.92 -14.29 7.49
N GLN A 154 -16.06 -13.65 7.65
CA GLN A 154 -17.30 -14.24 7.17
C GLN A 154 -17.33 -14.23 5.63
N PRO A 155 -18.00 -15.21 5.00
CA PRO A 155 -18.20 -15.19 3.56
C PRO A 155 -18.83 -13.85 3.10
N GLU A 156 -18.41 -13.38 1.93
CA GLU A 156 -18.97 -12.20 1.24
C GLU A 156 -18.95 -10.90 2.09
N SER A 157 -18.02 -10.82 3.04
CA SER A 157 -17.96 -9.70 3.99
C SER A 157 -16.91 -8.63 3.61
N ARG A 158 -16.25 -8.78 2.46
CA ARG A 158 -15.20 -7.86 1.96
C ARG A 158 -15.47 -7.56 0.48
N ASP A 159 -15.20 -6.32 0.08
CA ASP A 159 -15.37 -5.92 -1.31
C ASP A 159 -14.02 -5.79 -2.01
N VAL A 160 -13.02 -5.33 -1.27
CA VAL A 160 -11.62 -5.26 -1.72
C VAL A 160 -10.71 -5.83 -0.62
N ILE A 161 -9.80 -6.71 -1.00
CA ILE A 161 -8.71 -7.18 -0.13
C ILE A 161 -7.39 -6.84 -0.80
N ILE A 162 -6.55 -6.07 -0.11
CA ILE A 162 -5.20 -5.71 -0.55
C ILE A 162 -4.21 -6.49 0.31
N ARG A 163 -3.37 -7.32 -0.30
CA ARG A 163 -2.26 -7.98 0.37
C ARG A 163 -0.96 -7.24 0.02
N ASP A 164 -0.41 -6.54 1.00
CA ASP A 164 0.86 -5.82 0.92
C ASP A 164 1.71 -6.16 2.15
N VAL A 165 2.07 -7.44 2.28
CA VAL A 165 2.80 -7.99 3.42
C VAL A 165 4.13 -8.55 2.96
N PHE A 166 5.21 -8.09 3.61
CA PHE A 166 6.56 -8.54 3.34
C PHE A 166 7.27 -8.98 4.63
N SER A 167 8.14 -9.97 4.48
CA SER A 167 9.18 -10.32 5.45
C SER A 167 10.53 -10.16 4.74
N GLY A 168 11.22 -9.06 5.03
CA GLY A 168 12.28 -8.57 4.18
C GLY A 168 11.75 -8.19 2.79
N ALA A 169 12.34 -8.75 1.73
CA ALA A 169 11.95 -8.44 0.33
C ALA A 169 10.95 -9.44 -0.29
N LYS A 170 10.34 -10.32 0.50
CA LYS A 170 9.50 -11.42 -0.02
C LYS A 170 8.16 -11.50 0.69
N THR A 171 7.12 -11.86 -0.05
CA THR A 171 5.85 -12.27 0.53
C THR A 171 6.05 -13.51 1.40
N PRO A 172 5.55 -13.54 2.66
CA PRO A 172 5.56 -14.76 3.48
C PRO A 172 4.83 -15.91 2.80
N ALA A 173 5.43 -17.10 2.77
CA ALA A 173 4.90 -18.26 2.05
C ALA A 173 3.44 -18.62 2.39
N PRO A 174 2.95 -18.52 3.64
CA PRO A 174 1.54 -18.77 3.93
C PRO A 174 0.60 -17.83 3.17
N LEU A 175 0.99 -16.57 2.94
CA LEU A 175 0.18 -15.55 2.23
C LEU A 175 0.24 -15.66 0.70
N ALA A 176 0.96 -16.64 0.17
CA ALA A 176 1.02 -17.02 -1.24
C ALA A 176 0.58 -18.49 -1.45
N SER A 177 -0.17 -19.06 -0.51
CA SER A 177 -0.65 -20.44 -0.56
C SER A 177 -2.07 -20.52 -1.14
N ALA A 178 -2.43 -21.66 -1.72
CA ALA A 178 -3.78 -21.95 -2.19
C ALA A 178 -4.83 -21.82 -1.06
N GLU A 179 -4.48 -22.22 0.17
CA GLU A 179 -5.37 -22.07 1.33
C GLU A 179 -5.68 -20.60 1.61
N PHE A 180 -4.67 -19.72 1.53
CA PHE A 180 -4.86 -18.30 1.72
C PHE A 180 -5.73 -17.69 0.61
N TYR A 181 -5.43 -18.00 -0.65
CA TYR A 181 -6.22 -17.47 -1.77
C TYR A 181 -7.69 -17.93 -1.71
N ARG A 182 -7.94 -19.19 -1.35
CA ARG A 182 -9.29 -19.70 -1.12
C ARG A 182 -10.02 -18.97 0.02
N ALA A 183 -9.34 -18.72 1.13
CA ALA A 183 -9.92 -17.98 2.25
C ALA A 183 -10.21 -16.51 1.87
N ALA A 184 -9.32 -15.86 1.15
CA ALA A 184 -9.53 -14.51 0.64
C ALA A 184 -10.70 -14.47 -0.35
N HIS A 185 -10.74 -15.38 -1.32
CA HIS A 185 -11.80 -15.52 -2.30
C HIS A 185 -13.18 -15.71 -1.63
N ALA A 186 -13.29 -16.67 -0.71
CA ALA A 186 -14.55 -16.94 0.00
C ALA A 186 -15.05 -15.76 0.84
N SER A 187 -14.17 -14.86 1.27
CA SER A 187 -14.55 -13.68 2.06
C SER A 187 -14.95 -12.47 1.20
N LEU A 188 -14.64 -12.49 -0.09
CA LEU A 188 -15.03 -11.43 -1.02
C LEU A 188 -16.52 -11.53 -1.38
N SER A 189 -17.18 -10.37 -1.47
CA SER A 189 -18.52 -10.27 -2.05
C SER A 189 -18.50 -10.64 -3.54
N PRO A 190 -19.66 -11.02 -4.12
CA PRO A 190 -19.73 -11.32 -5.55
C PRO A 190 -19.13 -10.20 -6.41
N GLY A 191 -18.12 -10.53 -7.22
CA GLY A 191 -17.38 -9.56 -8.04
C GLY A 191 -16.42 -8.64 -7.27
N GLY A 192 -16.13 -8.96 -6.01
CA GLY A 192 -15.12 -8.28 -5.21
C GLY A 192 -13.72 -8.45 -5.80
N LEU A 193 -12.79 -7.63 -5.35
CA LEU A 193 -11.44 -7.53 -5.91
C LEU A 193 -10.37 -7.94 -4.88
N PHE A 194 -9.55 -8.92 -5.24
CA PHE A 194 -8.32 -9.24 -4.54
C PHE A 194 -7.15 -8.56 -5.25
N VAL A 195 -6.32 -7.86 -4.48
CA VAL A 195 -5.12 -7.16 -4.99
C VAL A 195 -3.91 -7.64 -4.20
N ALA A 196 -2.84 -8.02 -4.88
CA ALA A 196 -1.63 -8.49 -4.21
C ALA A 196 -0.38 -7.79 -4.74
N ASN A 197 0.45 -7.29 -3.84
CA ASN A 197 1.79 -6.84 -4.17
C ASN A 197 2.77 -8.02 -4.05
N CYS A 198 3.53 -8.30 -5.11
CA CYS A 198 4.57 -9.30 -5.19
C CYS A 198 5.90 -8.62 -5.53
N GLY A 199 6.85 -8.67 -4.60
CA GLY A 199 8.24 -8.29 -4.89
C GLY A 199 8.99 -9.48 -5.50
N ASP A 200 9.60 -9.31 -6.67
CA ASP A 200 10.35 -10.39 -7.31
C ASP A 200 11.62 -9.89 -8.02
N HIS A 201 12.45 -10.83 -8.36
CA HIS A 201 13.72 -10.64 -9.08
C HIS A 201 13.56 -10.90 -10.58
N SER A 202 14.69 -10.89 -11.28
CA SER A 202 14.76 -11.03 -12.73
C SER A 202 14.26 -12.37 -13.28
N ASP A 203 14.22 -13.41 -12.47
CA ASP A 203 13.72 -14.73 -12.88
C ASP A 203 12.19 -14.85 -12.86
N LEU A 204 11.52 -13.93 -12.17
CA LEU A 204 10.05 -13.85 -12.05
C LEU A 204 9.41 -15.14 -11.51
N THR A 205 10.16 -15.92 -10.75
CA THR A 205 9.72 -17.24 -10.26
C THR A 205 8.59 -17.11 -9.25
N LEU A 206 8.69 -16.15 -8.30
CA LEU A 206 7.64 -15.92 -7.31
C LEU A 206 6.38 -15.39 -7.98
N ALA A 207 6.51 -14.42 -8.89
CA ALA A 207 5.40 -13.83 -9.61
C ALA A 207 4.63 -14.86 -10.45
N LYS A 208 5.32 -15.74 -11.18
CA LYS A 208 4.69 -16.83 -11.94
C LYS A 208 3.93 -17.79 -11.04
N ARG A 209 4.53 -18.18 -9.91
CA ARG A 209 3.88 -19.04 -8.92
C ARG A 209 2.64 -18.38 -8.31
N GLU A 210 2.69 -17.10 -7.99
CA GLU A 210 1.57 -16.39 -7.42
C GLU A 210 0.42 -16.25 -8.44
N VAL A 211 0.71 -15.85 -9.68
CA VAL A 211 -0.34 -15.73 -10.69
C VAL A 211 -0.99 -17.08 -11.02
N ALA A 212 -0.20 -18.17 -11.04
CA ALA A 212 -0.76 -19.52 -11.20
C ALA A 212 -1.68 -19.91 -10.03
N GLY A 213 -1.29 -19.58 -8.79
CA GLY A 213 -2.12 -19.80 -7.61
C GLY A 213 -3.41 -18.99 -7.62
N LEU A 214 -3.36 -17.73 -8.06
CA LEU A 214 -4.54 -16.88 -8.22
C LEU A 214 -5.49 -17.40 -9.31
N LEU A 215 -4.95 -17.82 -10.47
CA LEU A 215 -5.74 -18.41 -11.57
C LEU A 215 -6.42 -19.72 -11.20
N ALA A 216 -5.93 -20.42 -10.17
CA ALA A 216 -6.55 -21.65 -9.67
C ALA A 216 -7.79 -21.39 -8.77
N GLU A 217 -7.88 -20.20 -8.17
CA GLU A 217 -8.95 -19.88 -7.21
C GLU A 217 -9.89 -18.78 -7.71
N PHE A 218 -9.47 -17.90 -8.62
CA PHE A 218 -10.26 -16.79 -9.16
C PHE A 218 -10.53 -16.98 -10.65
N GLY A 219 -11.69 -16.54 -11.11
CA GLY A 219 -12.09 -16.62 -12.51
C GLY A 219 -11.18 -15.82 -13.45
N HIS A 220 -10.75 -14.63 -13.00
CA HIS A 220 -9.99 -13.69 -13.83
C HIS A 220 -8.81 -13.09 -13.05
N VAL A 221 -7.66 -12.99 -13.70
CA VAL A 221 -6.43 -12.40 -13.14
C VAL A 221 -5.79 -11.48 -14.16
N ALA A 222 -5.38 -10.29 -13.71
CA ALA A 222 -4.61 -9.33 -14.47
C ALA A 222 -3.39 -8.88 -13.65
N CYS A 223 -2.43 -8.18 -14.27
CA CYS A 223 -1.34 -7.61 -13.51
C CYS A 223 -0.98 -6.19 -13.95
N ILE A 224 -0.32 -5.46 -13.03
CA ILE A 224 0.25 -4.14 -13.26
C ILE A 224 1.71 -4.17 -12.84
N ALA A 225 2.61 -3.77 -13.72
CA ALA A 225 4.02 -3.64 -13.39
C ALA A 225 4.75 -2.74 -14.38
N ASP A 226 5.94 -2.28 -13.97
CA ASP A 226 6.89 -1.66 -14.87
C ASP A 226 7.36 -2.65 -15.95
N PRO A 227 7.41 -2.24 -17.22
CA PRO A 227 7.88 -3.08 -18.32
C PRO A 227 9.29 -3.65 -18.14
N ALA A 228 10.19 -2.94 -17.46
CA ALA A 228 11.54 -3.44 -17.20
C ALA A 228 11.52 -4.60 -16.18
N MET A 229 10.62 -4.52 -15.19
CA MET A 229 10.37 -5.61 -14.23
C MET A 229 9.85 -6.85 -14.95
N LEU A 230 8.81 -6.73 -15.78
CA LEU A 230 8.24 -7.86 -16.55
C LEU A 230 9.21 -8.50 -17.54
N LYS A 231 10.26 -7.79 -17.93
CA LYS A 231 11.36 -8.32 -18.78
C LYS A 231 12.50 -8.91 -17.97
N GLY A 232 12.36 -9.01 -16.65
CA GLY A 232 13.38 -9.56 -15.76
C GLY A 232 14.68 -8.72 -15.72
N ARG A 233 14.60 -7.41 -15.90
CA ARG A 233 15.79 -6.51 -15.95
C ARG A 233 16.15 -5.91 -14.60
N ARG A 234 15.25 -5.94 -13.63
CA ARG A 234 15.46 -5.41 -12.28
C ARG A 234 14.58 -6.13 -11.26
N TYR A 235 14.91 -5.99 -9.97
CA TYR A 235 13.97 -6.24 -8.88
C TYR A 235 12.86 -5.18 -8.91
N GLY A 236 11.66 -5.55 -8.52
CA GLY A 236 10.55 -4.60 -8.38
C GLY A 236 9.24 -5.26 -7.95
N ASN A 237 8.20 -4.44 -7.94
CA ASN A 237 6.86 -4.85 -7.57
C ASN A 237 6.04 -5.25 -8.80
N ILE A 238 5.22 -6.27 -8.66
CA ILE A 238 4.18 -6.67 -9.58
C ILE A 238 2.88 -6.71 -8.79
N ILE A 239 1.88 -5.98 -9.25
CA ILE A 239 0.55 -5.97 -8.64
C ILE A 239 -0.34 -6.93 -9.40
N PHE A 240 -0.89 -7.92 -8.71
CA PHE A 240 -1.91 -8.80 -9.24
C PHE A 240 -3.29 -8.30 -8.85
N LEU A 241 -4.22 -8.39 -9.78
CA LEU A 241 -5.65 -8.11 -9.62
C LEU A 241 -6.39 -9.39 -9.93
N ALA A 242 -7.25 -9.86 -9.02
CA ALA A 242 -8.00 -11.09 -9.20
C ALA A 242 -9.47 -10.90 -8.79
N SER A 243 -10.40 -11.45 -9.55
CA SER A 243 -11.84 -11.33 -9.33
C SER A 243 -12.59 -12.46 -10.06
N ASP A 244 -13.82 -12.76 -9.65
CA ASP A 244 -14.73 -13.60 -10.44
C ASP A 244 -15.50 -12.81 -11.50
N ARG A 245 -15.46 -11.49 -11.41
CA ARG A 245 -15.95 -10.62 -12.47
C ARG A 245 -14.85 -10.46 -13.53
N PRO A 246 -15.19 -10.48 -14.83
CA PRO A 246 -14.23 -10.22 -15.89
C PRO A 246 -13.43 -8.93 -15.64
N LEU A 247 -12.13 -9.03 -15.77
CA LEU A 247 -11.22 -7.88 -15.72
C LEU A 247 -11.03 -7.32 -17.13
N PRO A 248 -10.78 -6.01 -17.29
CA PRO A 248 -10.75 -5.37 -18.60
C PRO A 248 -9.74 -6.00 -19.56
N ALA A 249 -10.19 -6.26 -20.78
CA ALA A 249 -9.34 -6.66 -21.89
C ALA A 249 -8.86 -5.47 -22.71
N GLU A 250 -7.81 -5.66 -23.51
CA GLU A 250 -7.25 -4.63 -24.37
C GLU A 250 -8.32 -4.01 -25.27
N GLY A 251 -8.41 -2.68 -25.29
CA GLY A 251 -9.39 -1.91 -26.05
C GLY A 251 -10.70 -1.59 -25.31
N GLU A 252 -10.98 -2.17 -24.16
CA GLU A 252 -12.13 -1.82 -23.34
C GLU A 252 -11.95 -0.49 -22.62
N GLY A 253 -13.07 0.18 -22.25
CA GLY A 253 -13.03 1.49 -21.61
C GLY A 253 -12.24 1.53 -20.32
N ASP A 254 -12.44 0.53 -19.43
CA ASP A 254 -11.71 0.43 -18.16
C ASP A 254 -10.22 0.12 -18.37
N TYR A 255 -9.85 -0.70 -19.36
CA TYR A 255 -8.45 -0.92 -19.75
C TYR A 255 -7.78 0.40 -20.12
N VAL A 256 -8.44 1.21 -20.95
CA VAL A 256 -7.93 2.52 -21.37
C VAL A 256 -7.77 3.46 -20.17
N GLN A 257 -8.74 3.46 -19.26
CA GLN A 257 -8.70 4.29 -18.05
C GLN A 257 -7.55 3.89 -17.11
N ILE A 258 -7.38 2.60 -16.82
CA ILE A 258 -6.27 2.09 -16.01
C ILE A 258 -4.95 2.47 -16.68
N THR A 259 -4.78 2.17 -17.95
CA THR A 259 -3.55 2.47 -18.70
C THR A 259 -3.19 3.95 -18.65
N LYS A 260 -4.18 4.84 -18.82
CA LYS A 260 -3.96 6.28 -18.73
C LYS A 260 -3.45 6.71 -17.33
N ARG A 261 -4.02 6.16 -16.26
CA ARG A 261 -3.58 6.45 -14.89
C ARG A 261 -2.17 5.92 -14.61
N LEU A 262 -1.82 4.75 -15.13
CA LEU A 262 -0.53 4.11 -14.94
C LEU A 262 0.63 4.80 -15.70
N LEU A 263 0.33 5.61 -16.71
CA LEU A 263 1.33 6.41 -17.42
C LEU A 263 1.72 7.69 -16.66
N GLY A 264 0.92 8.08 -15.68
CA GLY A 264 1.23 9.19 -14.77
C GLY A 264 2.26 8.83 -13.72
N GLY A 265 3.05 9.81 -13.28
CA GLY A 265 4.04 9.64 -12.21
C GLY A 265 5.44 9.25 -12.70
N GLY A 266 6.39 9.14 -11.75
CA GLY A 266 7.83 8.97 -12.04
C GLY A 266 8.20 7.61 -12.63
N VAL A 267 7.41 6.56 -12.36
CA VAL A 267 7.62 5.21 -12.90
C VAL A 267 6.33 4.74 -13.58
N PRO A 268 6.28 4.80 -14.93
CA PRO A 268 5.15 4.29 -15.69
C PRO A 268 5.01 2.77 -15.54
N ALA A 269 3.77 2.30 -15.46
CA ALA A 269 3.47 0.87 -15.46
C ALA A 269 2.52 0.50 -16.59
N HIS A 270 2.45 -0.80 -16.87
CA HIS A 270 1.54 -1.36 -17.85
C HIS A 270 0.55 -2.30 -17.17
N TYR A 271 -0.70 -2.13 -17.50
CA TYR A 271 -1.73 -3.12 -17.21
C TYR A 271 -1.59 -4.27 -18.24
N LYS A 272 -1.63 -5.49 -17.75
CA LYS A 272 -1.60 -6.73 -18.50
C LYS A 272 -2.85 -7.53 -18.19
N ASP A 273 -3.63 -7.81 -19.21
CA ASP A 273 -4.91 -8.51 -19.12
C ASP A 273 -4.77 -10.01 -18.77
N GLU A 274 -5.89 -10.68 -18.65
CA GLU A 274 -5.96 -12.09 -18.35
C GLU A 274 -5.23 -12.96 -19.40
N VAL A 275 -5.30 -12.61 -20.67
CA VAL A 275 -4.63 -13.36 -21.73
C VAL A 275 -3.12 -13.37 -21.50
N TRP A 276 -2.58 -12.22 -21.12
CA TRP A 276 -1.18 -12.13 -20.75
C TRP A 276 -0.88 -12.89 -19.45
N ALA A 277 -1.72 -12.74 -18.42
CA ALA A 277 -1.52 -13.39 -17.11
C ALA A 277 -1.46 -14.92 -17.24
N ARG A 278 -2.36 -15.52 -18.01
CA ARG A 278 -2.37 -16.97 -18.29
C ARG A 278 -1.10 -17.44 -19.01
N ARG A 279 -0.61 -16.69 -20.00
CA ARG A 279 0.66 -17.02 -20.68
C ARG A 279 1.86 -16.85 -19.75
N PHE A 280 1.81 -15.91 -18.84
CA PHE A 280 2.90 -15.64 -17.89
C PHE A 280 3.00 -16.73 -16.81
N ALA A 281 1.89 -17.31 -16.40
CA ALA A 281 1.83 -18.40 -15.43
C ALA A 281 2.48 -19.70 -15.96
N GLY A 282 2.45 -19.92 -17.27
CA GLY A 282 3.05 -21.10 -17.96
C GLY A 282 2.02 -22.05 -18.50
#